data_df90acba0d9f453b9d3d80172c886d24
#
_entry.id   df90acba0d9f453b9d3d80172c886d24
#
_cell.length_a   1.000
_cell.length_b   1.000
_cell.length_c   1.000
_cell.angle_alpha   90.00
_cell.angle_beta   90.00
_cell.angle_gamma   90.00
#
_symmetry.space_group_name_H-M   'P 1'
#
loop_
_entity.id
_entity.type
_entity.pdbx_description
1 polymer ?
#
loop_
_entity_poly.entity_id
_entity_poly.type
_entity_poly.pdbx_seq_one_letter_code
_entity_poly.pdbx_strand_id
1 'polypeptide(L)'
;EIMPTEPYMLGSHSGCCGIWTSGPDEDWVPSVDGSRAHQYKWGYNRMTTVDGLFTAGDGVGASGHKFSSGSHAEGRIVAKQMVKYCRDNSHTPELAQSAQELADEIYAPVKRYNEFKGASTHQDVNPNYCKPAGIMMRLMKATDEYGGGVATYYMTSGKLLGICMDLLEMLREDAAKMGAGDLHELMRAWENYHRIWCVEAHIRHIQFREESRYPGFYYRSDFPNVDDENWKCFVNSTFDPKTSEWKCEKVNVVNIVETDPWL
;
A
#
# COMPACT_ATOMS: atom_id res chain seq x y z
N GLU A 1 -19.58 15.10 27.52
CA GLU A 1 -19.83 13.76 26.97
C GLU A 1 -18.54 13.30 26.31
N ILE A 2 -17.90 12.30 26.88
CA ILE A 2 -16.73 11.69 26.25
C ILE A 2 -17.29 10.71 25.25
N MET A 3 -17.28 11.11 23.99
CA MET A 3 -17.55 10.16 22.93
C MET A 3 -16.43 9.10 22.95
N PRO A 4 -16.76 7.81 22.96
CA PRO A 4 -15.76 6.78 22.69
C PRO A 4 -15.25 7.05 21.28
N THR A 5 -14.05 7.58 21.18
CA THR A 5 -13.39 7.70 19.90
C THR A 5 -12.92 6.31 19.54
N GLU A 6 -13.48 5.76 18.50
CA GLU A 6 -12.86 4.64 17.84
C GLU A 6 -11.45 5.03 17.39
N PRO A 7 -10.55 4.05 17.24
CA PRO A 7 -9.13 4.33 17.04
C PRO A 7 -8.80 4.84 15.64
N TYR A 8 -9.26 6.01 15.30
CA TYR A 8 -8.94 6.68 14.03
C TYR A 8 -7.47 7.07 13.88
N MET A 9 -6.76 7.00 14.98
CA MET A 9 -5.39 7.52 15.06
C MET A 9 -4.37 6.73 14.25
N LEU A 10 -4.70 5.53 13.86
CA LEU A 10 -3.76 4.67 13.13
C LEU A 10 -3.46 5.15 11.73
N GLY A 11 -4.36 5.82 11.08
CA GLY A 11 -4.19 6.24 9.70
C GLY A 11 -2.99 7.15 9.49
N SER A 12 -2.86 8.19 10.29
CA SER A 12 -1.76 9.15 10.16
C SER A 12 -0.50 8.80 10.95
N HIS A 13 -0.58 7.82 11.83
CA HIS A 13 0.54 7.40 12.67
C HIS A 13 1.15 6.07 12.28
N SER A 14 0.77 5.53 11.14
CA SER A 14 1.31 4.29 10.59
C SER A 14 2.72 4.47 10.01
N GLY A 15 3.64 4.99 10.82
CA GLY A 15 4.99 5.40 10.40
C GLY A 15 5.80 4.35 9.66
N CYS A 16 5.49 3.07 9.86
CA CYS A 16 6.16 1.95 9.20
C CYS A 16 5.41 1.40 7.99
N CYS A 17 4.29 2.02 7.57
CA CYS A 17 3.51 1.58 6.42
C CYS A 17 3.71 2.51 5.23
N GLY A 18 3.90 1.95 4.06
CA GLY A 18 4.05 2.72 2.82
C GLY A 18 4.96 2.02 1.82
N ILE A 19 5.36 2.76 0.81
CA ILE A 19 6.23 2.25 -0.24
C ILE A 19 7.62 1.96 0.32
N TRP A 20 8.14 0.77 0.04
CA TRP A 20 9.47 0.36 0.44
C TRP A 20 10.52 1.16 -0.34
N THR A 21 11.43 1.79 0.38
CA THR A 21 12.46 2.66 -0.19
C THR A 21 13.84 2.29 0.30
N SER A 22 14.84 2.60 -0.53
CA SER A 22 16.24 2.48 -0.16
C SER A 22 16.58 3.38 1.04
N GLY A 23 17.43 2.89 1.91
CA GLY A 23 17.94 3.60 3.07
C GLY A 23 19.01 4.65 2.75
N PRO A 24 19.51 5.33 3.79
CA PRO A 24 20.53 6.37 3.65
C PRO A 24 21.87 5.83 3.14
N ASP A 25 22.65 6.70 2.52
CA ASP A 25 24.00 6.41 2.03
C ASP A 25 25.02 6.18 3.16
N GLU A 26 24.73 6.71 4.34
CA GLU A 26 25.70 6.85 5.43
C GLU A 26 25.53 5.73 6.45
N ASP A 27 26.63 5.10 6.81
CA ASP A 27 26.73 4.11 7.90
C ASP A 27 26.73 4.80 9.29
N TRP A 28 26.00 5.91 9.43
CA TRP A 28 26.07 6.73 10.65
C TRP A 28 25.22 6.20 11.80
N VAL A 29 24.36 5.23 11.55
CA VAL A 29 23.55 4.58 12.58
C VAL A 29 24.06 3.14 12.76
N PRO A 30 25.05 2.91 13.64
CA PRO A 30 25.42 1.56 14.02
C PRO A 30 24.28 0.94 14.80
N SER A 31 23.89 -0.29 14.46
CA SER A 31 23.01 -1.07 15.30
C SER A 31 23.76 -1.63 16.51
N VAL A 32 23.05 -1.85 17.61
CA VAL A 32 23.61 -2.42 18.84
C VAL A 32 24.12 -3.85 18.62
N ASP A 33 23.49 -4.60 17.72
CA ASP A 33 23.86 -5.97 17.37
C ASP A 33 24.92 -6.08 16.27
N GLY A 34 25.48 -4.96 15.82
CA GLY A 34 26.47 -4.90 14.76
C GLY A 34 25.91 -5.05 13.35
N SER A 35 24.59 -5.25 13.20
CA SER A 35 23.94 -5.14 11.90
C SER A 35 23.96 -3.68 11.44
N ARG A 36 23.96 -3.46 10.14
CA ARG A 36 24.04 -2.08 9.62
C ARG A 36 22.81 -1.75 8.79
N ALA A 37 22.37 -0.52 8.90
CA ALA A 37 21.25 0.01 8.12
C ALA A 37 21.45 -0.12 6.59
N HIS A 38 22.69 -0.27 6.12
CA HIS A 38 22.99 -0.42 4.70
C HIS A 38 22.45 -1.71 4.06
N GLN A 39 22.10 -2.73 4.85
CA GLN A 39 21.42 -3.92 4.31
C GLN A 39 20.09 -3.60 3.60
N TYR A 40 19.53 -2.42 3.88
CA TYR A 40 18.31 -1.93 3.22
C TYR A 40 18.61 -0.93 2.10
N LYS A 41 19.86 -0.78 1.73
CA LYS A 41 20.29 0.15 0.68
C LYS A 41 20.50 -0.62 -0.63
N TRP A 42 19.73 -0.26 -1.64
CA TRP A 42 19.92 -0.74 -3.02
C TRP A 42 20.08 0.38 -4.05
N GLY A 43 19.95 1.63 -3.62
CA GLY A 43 20.04 2.80 -4.47
C GLY A 43 20.13 4.08 -3.65
N TYR A 44 19.63 5.16 -4.21
CA TYR A 44 19.62 6.46 -3.54
C TYR A 44 18.61 6.47 -2.39
N ASN A 45 18.91 7.23 -1.34
CA ASN A 45 18.01 7.33 -0.18
C ASN A 45 16.61 7.79 -0.60
N ARG A 46 15.59 7.07 -0.18
CA ARG A 46 14.17 7.23 -0.55
C ARG A 46 13.83 6.88 -2.01
N MET A 47 14.73 6.28 -2.75
CA MET A 47 14.40 5.70 -4.05
C MET A 47 13.63 4.39 -3.85
N THR A 48 12.60 4.17 -4.64
CA THR A 48 11.84 2.92 -4.66
C THR A 48 12.63 1.83 -5.40
N THR A 49 12.04 0.65 -5.58
CA THR A 49 12.62 -0.40 -6.43
C THR A 49 12.54 -0.09 -7.94
N VAL A 50 11.82 0.97 -8.31
CA VAL A 50 11.78 1.49 -9.67
C VAL A 50 12.85 2.57 -9.81
N ASP A 51 13.75 2.40 -10.77
CA ASP A 51 14.87 3.31 -10.99
C ASP A 51 14.38 4.74 -11.28
N GLY A 52 14.97 5.71 -10.59
CA GLY A 52 14.62 7.12 -10.71
C GLY A 52 13.28 7.53 -10.08
N LEU A 53 12.52 6.60 -9.48
CA LEU A 53 11.28 6.91 -8.76
C LEU A 53 11.54 7.03 -7.26
N PHE A 54 11.19 8.19 -6.70
CA PHE A 54 11.34 8.51 -5.28
C PHE A 54 9.99 8.74 -4.62
N THR A 55 9.92 8.56 -3.31
CA THR A 55 8.74 8.87 -2.52
C THR A 55 9.10 9.64 -1.26
N ALA A 56 8.18 10.48 -0.80
CA ALA A 56 8.32 11.32 0.38
C ALA A 56 6.99 11.44 1.14
N GLY A 57 7.06 11.82 2.40
CA GLY A 57 5.88 12.06 3.23
C GLY A 57 5.12 10.79 3.57
N ASP A 58 3.81 10.86 3.54
CA ASP A 58 2.93 9.74 3.93
C ASP A 58 3.09 8.49 3.06
N GLY A 59 3.59 8.63 1.84
CA GLY A 59 3.87 7.51 0.96
C GLY A 59 5.08 6.66 1.37
N VAL A 60 5.97 7.16 2.22
CA VAL A 60 7.20 6.47 2.61
C VAL A 60 6.95 5.44 3.70
N GLY A 61 7.34 4.21 3.48
CA GLY A 61 7.29 3.15 4.50
C GLY A 61 8.32 3.28 5.62
N ALA A 62 9.33 4.13 5.45
CA ALA A 62 10.46 4.26 6.36
C ALA A 62 10.39 5.51 7.28
N SER A 63 9.34 6.30 7.21
CA SER A 63 9.20 7.52 8.00
C SER A 63 8.45 7.26 9.30
N GLY A 64 9.07 7.57 10.42
CA GLY A 64 8.44 7.46 11.75
C GLY A 64 7.49 8.59 12.08
N HIS A 65 7.49 9.68 11.32
CA HIS A 65 6.65 10.85 11.54
C HIS A 65 6.21 11.45 10.21
N LYS A 66 4.92 11.31 9.91
CA LYS A 66 4.37 11.60 8.58
C LYS A 66 3.58 12.91 8.45
N PHE A 67 3.33 13.62 9.52
CA PHE A 67 2.66 14.93 9.49
C PHE A 67 3.47 15.99 8.72
N SER A 68 2.97 17.21 8.68
CA SER A 68 3.54 18.32 7.92
C SER A 68 5.05 18.49 8.12
N SER A 69 5.54 18.41 9.36
CA SER A 69 6.97 18.52 9.66
C SER A 69 7.78 17.33 9.13
N GLY A 70 7.29 16.11 9.32
CA GLY A 70 7.91 14.89 8.81
C GLY A 70 7.92 14.85 7.28
N SER A 71 6.78 15.14 6.66
CA SER A 71 6.66 15.20 5.20
C SER A 71 7.57 16.27 4.58
N HIS A 72 7.73 17.42 5.26
CA HIS A 72 8.67 18.45 4.83
C HIS A 72 10.13 17.99 4.93
N ALA A 73 10.49 17.32 6.02
CA ALA A 73 11.82 16.75 6.19
C ALA A 73 12.13 15.70 5.12
N GLU A 74 11.20 14.79 4.86
CA GLU A 74 11.31 13.78 3.80
C GLU A 74 11.45 14.41 2.41
N GLY A 75 10.67 15.44 2.11
CA GLY A 75 10.78 16.20 0.85
C GLY A 75 12.17 16.80 0.65
N ARG A 76 12.79 17.29 1.71
CA ARG A 76 14.17 17.81 1.65
C ARG A 76 15.21 16.71 1.42
N ILE A 77 15.01 15.54 2.03
CA ILE A 77 15.89 14.38 1.80
C ILE A 77 15.78 13.94 0.34
N VAL A 78 14.56 13.74 -0.13
CA VAL A 78 14.29 13.29 -1.51
C VAL A 78 14.83 14.28 -2.53
N ALA A 79 14.60 15.58 -2.36
CA ALA A 79 15.10 16.60 -3.30
C ALA A 79 16.63 16.54 -3.46
N LYS A 80 17.37 16.37 -2.37
CA LYS A 80 18.84 16.22 -2.43
C LYS A 80 19.25 14.94 -3.17
N GLN A 81 18.54 13.85 -2.93
CA GLN A 81 18.85 12.57 -3.55
C GLN A 81 18.50 12.55 -5.04
N MET A 82 17.39 13.19 -5.43
CA MET A 82 17.03 13.36 -6.85
C MET A 82 18.09 14.17 -7.60
N VAL A 83 18.58 15.27 -7.02
CA VAL A 83 19.67 16.05 -7.62
C VAL A 83 20.93 15.21 -7.77
N LYS A 84 21.26 14.41 -6.75
CA LYS A 84 22.39 13.49 -6.81
C LYS A 84 22.19 12.44 -7.88
N TYR A 85 21.01 11.81 -7.94
CA TYR A 85 20.65 10.85 -8.98
C TYR A 85 20.82 11.42 -10.40
N CYS A 86 20.25 12.59 -10.66
CA CYS A 86 20.33 13.23 -11.98
C CYS A 86 21.77 13.60 -12.36
N ARG A 87 22.59 13.94 -11.40
CA ARG A 87 24.02 14.26 -11.66
C ARG A 87 24.84 13.00 -11.96
N ASP A 88 24.57 11.92 -11.22
CA ASP A 88 25.36 10.70 -11.31
C ASP A 88 24.89 9.80 -12.48
N ASN A 89 23.67 10.00 -12.98
CA ASN A 89 23.08 9.21 -14.05
C ASN A 89 22.72 10.11 -15.26
N SER A 90 23.48 9.94 -16.32
CA SER A 90 23.27 10.68 -17.58
C SER A 90 22.43 9.92 -18.61
N HIS A 91 22.05 8.68 -18.31
CA HIS A 91 21.25 7.87 -19.20
C HIS A 91 19.75 8.20 -19.05
N THR A 92 19.00 8.02 -20.13
CA THR A 92 17.54 8.04 -20.06
C THR A 92 17.09 6.64 -19.62
N PRO A 93 16.31 6.51 -18.54
CA PRO A 93 15.79 5.20 -18.14
C PRO A 93 15.00 4.54 -19.27
N GLU A 94 15.21 3.24 -19.46
CA GLU A 94 14.43 2.47 -20.41
C GLU A 94 13.08 2.09 -19.79
N LEU A 95 12.02 2.27 -20.54
CA LEU A 95 10.69 1.82 -20.15
C LEU A 95 10.59 0.31 -20.34
N ALA A 96 9.97 -0.39 -19.39
CA ALA A 96 9.72 -1.83 -19.48
C ALA A 96 8.75 -2.20 -20.62
N GLN A 97 7.89 -1.25 -21.01
CA GLN A 97 6.92 -1.33 -22.10
C GLN A 97 7.00 -0.06 -22.93
N SER A 98 6.41 -0.05 -24.13
CA SER A 98 6.32 1.18 -24.90
C SER A 98 5.48 2.25 -24.18
N ALA A 99 5.81 3.52 -24.39
CA ALA A 99 5.05 4.63 -23.80
C ALA A 99 3.56 4.59 -24.18
N GLN A 100 3.24 4.06 -25.37
CA GLN A 100 1.85 3.92 -25.81
C GLN A 100 1.11 2.83 -25.05
N GLU A 101 1.72 1.68 -24.81
CA GLU A 101 1.12 0.59 -24.02
C GLU A 101 0.87 1.05 -22.58
N LEU A 102 1.83 1.72 -21.95
CA LEU A 102 1.65 2.29 -20.61
C LEU A 102 0.54 3.34 -20.58
N ALA A 103 0.49 4.23 -21.59
CA ALA A 103 -0.59 5.21 -21.68
C ALA A 103 -1.94 4.54 -21.87
N ASP A 104 -2.03 3.49 -22.68
CA ASP A 104 -3.25 2.76 -22.93
C ASP A 104 -3.79 2.07 -21.67
N GLU A 105 -2.91 1.54 -20.85
CA GLU A 105 -3.26 0.96 -19.55
C GLU A 105 -3.70 2.02 -18.55
N ILE A 106 -2.91 3.07 -18.37
CA ILE A 106 -3.20 4.15 -17.41
C ILE A 106 -4.51 4.86 -17.76
N TYR A 107 -4.74 5.13 -19.04
CA TYR A 107 -5.94 5.84 -19.53
C TYR A 107 -7.11 4.94 -19.88
N ALA A 108 -7.09 3.66 -19.56
CA ALA A 108 -8.22 2.75 -19.78
C ALA A 108 -9.55 3.28 -19.20
N PRO A 109 -9.61 3.85 -17.97
CA PRO A 109 -10.83 4.46 -17.47
C PRO A 109 -11.34 5.63 -18.32
N VAL A 110 -10.43 6.44 -18.87
CA VAL A 110 -10.78 7.58 -19.74
C VAL A 110 -11.31 7.11 -21.10
N LYS A 111 -10.72 6.07 -21.67
CA LYS A 111 -11.24 5.45 -22.91
C LYS A 111 -12.67 4.98 -22.70
N ARG A 112 -12.90 4.26 -21.62
CA ARG A 112 -14.24 3.77 -21.27
C ARG A 112 -15.23 4.90 -21.01
N TYR A 113 -14.82 5.97 -20.34
CA TYR A 113 -15.64 7.17 -20.17
C TYR A 113 -16.04 7.77 -21.52
N ASN A 114 -15.10 7.94 -22.44
CA ASN A 114 -15.36 8.51 -23.74
C ASN A 114 -16.30 7.63 -24.59
N GLU A 115 -16.23 6.32 -24.43
CA GLU A 115 -17.09 5.36 -25.10
C GLU A 115 -18.55 5.43 -24.58
N PHE A 116 -18.73 5.61 -23.28
CA PHE A 116 -20.03 5.55 -22.63
C PHE A 116 -20.60 6.88 -22.16
N LYS A 117 -19.86 7.99 -22.29
CA LYS A 117 -20.39 9.32 -21.91
C LYS A 117 -21.64 9.65 -22.71
N GLY A 118 -22.70 10.00 -22.01
CA GLY A 118 -24.02 10.25 -22.60
C GLY A 118 -24.90 9.00 -22.80
N ALA A 119 -24.38 7.81 -22.54
CA ALA A 119 -25.21 6.62 -22.43
C ALA A 119 -25.93 6.60 -21.07
N SER A 120 -27.02 5.81 -20.98
CA SER A 120 -27.66 5.60 -19.70
C SER A 120 -26.72 4.90 -18.73
N THR A 121 -26.58 5.46 -17.52
CA THR A 121 -25.83 4.85 -16.42
C THR A 121 -26.69 3.90 -15.57
N HIS A 122 -27.93 3.67 -15.98
CA HIS A 122 -28.83 2.78 -15.27
C HIS A 122 -28.53 1.34 -15.65
N GLN A 123 -28.27 0.50 -14.66
CA GLN A 123 -27.91 -0.92 -14.89
C GLN A 123 -28.97 -1.71 -15.65
N ASP A 124 -30.25 -1.37 -15.46
CA ASP A 124 -31.37 -2.01 -16.19
C ASP A 124 -31.34 -1.72 -17.71
N VAL A 125 -30.68 -0.63 -18.10
CA VAL A 125 -30.55 -0.20 -19.50
C VAL A 125 -29.20 -0.58 -20.08
N ASN A 126 -28.17 -0.62 -19.24
CA ASN A 126 -26.81 -0.98 -19.66
C ASN A 126 -26.19 -2.01 -18.70
N PRO A 127 -26.39 -3.31 -18.95
CA PRO A 127 -25.89 -4.37 -18.07
C PRO A 127 -24.35 -4.46 -18.01
N ASN A 128 -23.66 -3.80 -18.95
CA ASN A 128 -22.19 -3.73 -18.95
C ASN A 128 -21.64 -2.53 -18.18
N TYR A 129 -22.50 -1.78 -17.50
CA TYR A 129 -22.10 -0.61 -16.75
C TYR A 129 -22.16 -0.86 -15.25
N CYS A 130 -21.00 -0.84 -14.60
CA CYS A 130 -20.89 -0.81 -13.14
C CYS A 130 -20.61 0.59 -12.65
N LYS A 131 -21.44 1.11 -11.73
CA LYS A 131 -21.20 2.43 -11.12
C LYS A 131 -20.01 2.39 -10.19
N PRO A 132 -19.13 3.43 -10.20
CA PRO A 132 -18.01 3.52 -9.26
C PRO A 132 -18.43 3.42 -7.80
N ALA A 133 -19.55 4.04 -7.42
CA ALA A 133 -20.08 3.96 -6.07
C ALA A 133 -20.42 2.53 -5.63
N GLY A 134 -20.99 1.72 -6.55
CA GLY A 134 -21.31 0.31 -6.27
C GLY A 134 -20.05 -0.53 -6.04
N ILE A 135 -19.03 -0.36 -6.87
CA ILE A 135 -17.73 -1.04 -6.68
C ILE A 135 -17.11 -0.63 -5.35
N MET A 136 -17.09 0.67 -5.02
CA MET A 136 -16.55 1.16 -3.76
C MET A 136 -17.25 0.58 -2.53
N MET A 137 -18.58 0.54 -2.53
CA MET A 137 -19.33 -0.05 -1.42
C MET A 137 -19.03 -1.53 -1.23
N ARG A 138 -18.93 -2.28 -2.31
CA ARG A 138 -18.58 -3.72 -2.26
C ARG A 138 -17.16 -3.92 -1.77
N LEU A 139 -16.22 -3.09 -2.22
CA LEU A 139 -14.83 -3.12 -1.76
C LEU A 139 -14.73 -2.84 -0.27
N MET A 140 -15.38 -1.78 0.20
CA MET A 140 -15.42 -1.43 1.63
C MET A 140 -16.01 -2.57 2.46
N LYS A 141 -17.14 -3.15 2.01
CA LYS A 141 -17.79 -4.25 2.71
C LYS A 141 -16.89 -5.49 2.77
N ALA A 142 -16.27 -5.88 1.67
CA ALA A 142 -15.36 -7.01 1.63
C ALA A 142 -14.18 -6.82 2.60
N THR A 143 -13.61 -5.63 2.63
CA THR A 143 -12.48 -5.29 3.51
C THR A 143 -12.91 -5.27 4.97
N ASP A 144 -14.05 -4.66 5.28
CA ASP A 144 -14.54 -4.52 6.66
C ASP A 144 -14.95 -5.87 7.27
N GLU A 145 -15.73 -6.68 6.54
CA GLU A 145 -16.25 -7.95 7.05
C GLU A 145 -15.21 -9.09 7.06
N TYR A 146 -14.31 -9.12 6.09
CA TYR A 146 -13.39 -10.25 5.92
C TYR A 146 -11.92 -9.88 6.18
N GLY A 147 -11.56 -8.63 5.94
CA GLY A 147 -10.20 -8.13 6.19
C GLY A 147 -9.91 -7.78 7.65
N GLY A 148 -10.93 -7.73 8.51
CA GLY A 148 -10.77 -7.37 9.91
C GLY A 148 -10.98 -5.88 10.15
N GLY A 149 -12.10 -5.33 9.69
CA GLY A 149 -12.48 -3.95 9.92
C GLY A 149 -13.36 -3.75 11.18
N VAL A 150 -14.00 -2.61 11.26
CA VAL A 150 -14.82 -2.18 12.42
C VAL A 150 -15.96 -3.15 12.70
N ALA A 151 -16.63 -3.65 11.64
CA ALA A 151 -17.75 -4.57 11.79
C ALA A 151 -17.38 -5.88 12.51
N THR A 152 -16.11 -6.25 12.51
CA THR A 152 -15.60 -7.46 13.14
C THR A 152 -14.70 -7.18 14.34
N TYR A 153 -14.72 -5.95 14.85
CA TYR A 153 -13.83 -5.51 15.95
C TYR A 153 -12.35 -5.77 15.64
N TYR A 154 -11.96 -5.53 14.38
CA TYR A 154 -10.59 -5.73 13.87
C TYR A 154 -10.10 -7.18 13.94
N MET A 155 -11.01 -8.13 13.95
CA MET A 155 -10.69 -9.56 14.00
C MET A 155 -10.89 -10.20 12.63
N THR A 156 -9.91 -11.01 12.23
CA THR A 156 -9.97 -11.82 11.02
C THR A 156 -9.32 -13.19 11.24
N SER A 157 -9.28 -14.01 10.21
CA SER A 157 -8.62 -15.31 10.18
C SER A 157 -8.15 -15.63 8.77
N GLY A 158 -7.25 -16.57 8.62
CA GLY A 158 -6.79 -17.03 7.31
C GLY A 158 -7.94 -17.43 6.38
N LYS A 159 -9.00 -18.04 6.91
CA LYS A 159 -10.21 -18.38 6.16
C LYS A 159 -10.94 -17.13 5.65
N LEU A 160 -11.16 -16.14 6.51
CA LEU A 160 -11.85 -14.90 6.14
C LEU A 160 -11.03 -14.10 5.14
N LEU A 161 -9.72 -14.03 5.33
CA LEU A 161 -8.80 -13.38 4.40
C LEU A 161 -8.82 -14.05 3.02
N GLY A 162 -8.91 -15.39 2.97
CA GLY A 162 -9.10 -16.12 1.71
C GLY A 162 -10.38 -15.70 0.98
N ILE A 163 -11.50 -15.63 1.70
CA ILE A 163 -12.78 -15.14 1.15
C ILE A 163 -12.65 -13.69 0.66
N CYS A 164 -11.95 -12.84 1.42
CA CYS A 164 -11.70 -11.46 0.98
C CYS A 164 -10.95 -11.43 -0.36
N MET A 165 -9.93 -12.27 -0.53
CA MET A 165 -9.18 -12.37 -1.79
C MET A 165 -10.07 -12.80 -2.96
N ASP A 166 -10.93 -13.80 -2.76
CA ASP A 166 -11.90 -14.24 -3.79
C ASP A 166 -12.85 -13.10 -4.18
N LEU A 167 -13.33 -12.33 -3.19
CA LEU A 167 -14.18 -11.15 -3.44
C LEU A 167 -13.45 -10.04 -4.18
N LEU A 168 -12.16 -9.83 -3.90
CA LEU A 168 -11.33 -8.86 -4.62
C LEU A 168 -11.14 -9.25 -6.09
N GLU A 169 -10.98 -10.55 -6.37
CA GLU A 169 -10.89 -11.03 -7.75
C GLU A 169 -12.18 -10.74 -8.54
N MET A 170 -13.34 -11.06 -7.96
CA MET A 170 -14.65 -10.73 -8.56
C MET A 170 -14.82 -9.21 -8.74
N LEU A 171 -14.38 -8.42 -7.78
CA LEU A 171 -14.41 -6.96 -7.89
C LEU A 171 -13.53 -6.42 -9.00
N ARG A 172 -12.38 -7.04 -9.23
CA ARG A 172 -11.46 -6.67 -10.31
C ARG A 172 -12.08 -6.92 -11.68
N GLU A 173 -12.74 -8.06 -11.85
CA GLU A 173 -13.51 -8.37 -13.07
C GLU A 173 -14.63 -7.35 -13.31
N ASP A 174 -15.39 -7.00 -12.29
CA ASP A 174 -16.46 -6.02 -12.39
C ASP A 174 -15.93 -4.58 -12.59
N ALA A 175 -14.80 -4.26 -11.99
CA ALA A 175 -14.15 -2.97 -12.19
C ALA A 175 -13.73 -2.74 -13.65
N ALA A 176 -13.42 -3.80 -14.40
CA ALA A 176 -13.17 -3.71 -15.83
C ALA A 176 -14.40 -3.22 -16.63
N LYS A 177 -15.61 -3.37 -16.06
CA LYS A 177 -16.87 -2.88 -16.61
C LYS A 177 -17.31 -1.54 -16.01
N MET A 178 -16.50 -0.95 -15.15
CA MET A 178 -16.83 0.30 -14.46
C MET A 178 -16.83 1.47 -15.45
N GLY A 179 -17.94 2.15 -15.54
CA GLY A 179 -18.11 3.31 -16.39
C GLY A 179 -18.21 4.60 -15.58
N ALA A 180 -18.34 5.71 -16.27
CA ALA A 180 -18.56 7.01 -15.66
C ALA A 180 -19.51 7.85 -16.53
N GLY A 181 -20.50 8.47 -15.91
CA GLY A 181 -21.44 9.36 -16.60
C GLY A 181 -20.95 10.79 -16.70
N ASP A 182 -20.06 11.18 -15.80
CA ASP A 182 -19.44 12.51 -15.75
C ASP A 182 -17.99 12.43 -15.25
N LEU A 183 -17.32 13.58 -15.17
CA LEU A 183 -15.91 13.65 -14.75
C LEU A 183 -15.72 13.32 -13.26
N HIS A 184 -16.73 13.54 -12.44
CA HIS A 184 -16.66 13.17 -11.01
C HIS A 184 -16.71 11.65 -10.85
N GLU A 185 -17.62 10.98 -11.55
CA GLU A 185 -17.66 9.52 -11.57
C GLU A 185 -16.39 8.93 -12.20
N LEU A 186 -15.81 9.57 -13.22
CA LEU A 186 -14.53 9.16 -13.81
C LEU A 186 -13.40 9.17 -12.77
N MET A 187 -13.31 10.23 -11.97
CA MET A 187 -12.34 10.30 -10.86
C MET A 187 -12.57 9.14 -9.88
N ARG A 188 -13.82 8.88 -9.50
CA ARG A 188 -14.17 7.78 -8.59
C ARG A 188 -13.86 6.40 -9.18
N ALA A 189 -14.09 6.22 -10.47
CA ALA A 189 -13.71 5.01 -11.17
C ALA A 189 -12.19 4.78 -11.10
N TRP A 190 -11.42 5.79 -11.38
CA TRP A 190 -9.96 5.73 -11.34
C TRP A 190 -9.44 5.43 -9.93
N GLU A 191 -9.96 6.10 -8.92
CA GLU A 191 -9.65 5.81 -7.51
C GLU A 191 -9.90 4.34 -7.15
N ASN A 192 -11.02 3.76 -7.62
CA ASN A 192 -11.35 2.37 -7.29
C ASN A 192 -10.38 1.36 -7.90
N TYR A 193 -9.85 1.60 -9.09
CA TYR A 193 -8.78 0.76 -9.65
C TYR A 193 -7.58 0.70 -8.69
N HIS A 194 -7.13 1.83 -8.20
CA HIS A 194 -6.01 1.87 -7.26
C HIS A 194 -6.34 1.28 -5.89
N ARG A 195 -7.57 1.52 -5.40
CA ARG A 195 -8.00 0.99 -4.09
C ARG A 195 -8.07 -0.52 -4.05
N ILE A 196 -8.47 -1.18 -5.13
CA ILE A 196 -8.46 -2.66 -5.21
C ILE A 196 -7.04 -3.19 -5.01
N TRP A 197 -6.05 -2.58 -5.64
CA TRP A 197 -4.64 -2.94 -5.45
C TRP A 197 -4.14 -2.68 -4.02
N CYS A 198 -4.50 -1.54 -3.44
CA CYS A 198 -4.14 -1.22 -2.05
C CYS A 198 -4.73 -2.22 -1.06
N VAL A 199 -6.00 -2.59 -1.25
CA VAL A 199 -6.66 -3.58 -0.38
C VAL A 199 -6.03 -4.95 -0.56
N GLU A 200 -5.73 -5.37 -1.78
CA GLU A 200 -5.04 -6.64 -2.01
C GLU A 200 -3.69 -6.69 -1.29
N ALA A 201 -2.86 -5.65 -1.44
CA ALA A 201 -1.59 -5.56 -0.72
C ALA A 201 -1.79 -5.67 0.79
N HIS A 202 -2.79 -4.96 1.33
CA HIS A 202 -3.14 -5.00 2.76
C HIS A 202 -3.51 -6.42 3.22
N ILE A 203 -4.45 -7.07 2.52
CA ILE A 203 -4.90 -8.43 2.85
C ILE A 203 -3.75 -9.44 2.79
N ARG A 204 -2.89 -9.34 1.78
CA ARG A 204 -1.71 -10.22 1.65
C ARG A 204 -0.72 -10.06 2.81
N HIS A 205 -0.51 -8.84 3.29
CA HIS A 205 0.34 -8.61 4.46
C HIS A 205 -0.26 -9.22 5.72
N ILE A 206 -1.58 -9.06 5.95
CA ILE A 206 -2.26 -9.66 7.09
C ILE A 206 -2.24 -11.19 7.00
N GLN A 207 -2.46 -11.73 5.80
CA GLN A 207 -2.44 -13.18 5.57
C GLN A 207 -1.07 -13.79 5.82
N PHE A 208 0.00 -13.11 5.40
CA PHE A 208 1.37 -13.56 5.57
C PHE A 208 1.82 -13.50 7.03
N ARG A 209 1.37 -12.52 7.82
CA ARG A 209 1.73 -12.35 9.23
C ARG A 209 0.86 -13.23 10.13
N GLU A 210 1.44 -14.30 10.64
CA GLU A 210 0.77 -15.31 11.44
C GLU A 210 0.89 -15.02 12.96
N GLU A 211 0.43 -13.84 13.37
CA GLU A 211 0.37 -13.40 14.76
C GLU A 211 -0.73 -12.36 14.96
N SER A 212 -1.05 -12.03 16.21
CA SER A 212 -1.85 -10.87 16.59
C SER A 212 -0.95 -9.84 17.25
N ARG A 213 -0.99 -8.61 16.77
CA ARG A 213 -0.16 -7.50 17.27
C ARG A 213 -1.00 -6.24 17.35
N TYR A 214 -0.60 -5.28 18.16
CA TYR A 214 -1.35 -4.06 18.42
C TYR A 214 -2.76 -4.34 18.95
N PRO A 215 -2.90 -4.72 20.23
CA PRO A 215 -4.19 -5.00 20.86
C PRO A 215 -5.21 -3.89 20.59
N GLY A 216 -6.41 -4.28 20.14
CA GLY A 216 -7.47 -3.35 19.75
C GLY A 216 -7.53 -3.03 18.25
N PHE A 217 -6.53 -3.44 17.44
CA PHE A 217 -6.45 -3.03 16.04
C PHE A 217 -6.10 -4.14 15.06
N TYR A 218 -5.54 -5.23 15.56
CA TYR A 218 -5.09 -6.31 14.69
C TYR A 218 -5.17 -7.65 15.41
N TYR A 219 -6.18 -8.42 15.08
CA TYR A 219 -6.41 -9.74 15.65
C TYR A 219 -6.56 -10.80 14.57
N ARG A 220 -5.71 -11.80 14.66
CA ARG A 220 -5.83 -13.06 13.94
C ARG A 220 -6.40 -14.09 14.89
N SER A 221 -7.67 -14.48 14.73
CA SER A 221 -8.30 -15.47 15.62
C SER A 221 -7.66 -16.86 15.51
N ASP A 222 -7.00 -17.15 14.40
CA ASP A 222 -6.20 -18.35 14.17
C ASP A 222 -4.78 -18.25 14.74
N PHE A 223 -4.28 -17.05 15.01
CA PHE A 223 -2.99 -16.77 15.65
C PHE A 223 -3.14 -15.69 16.73
N PRO A 224 -3.76 -16.00 17.87
CA PRO A 224 -4.24 -14.97 18.81
C PRO A 224 -3.16 -14.29 19.66
N ASN A 225 -1.93 -14.78 19.62
CA ASN A 225 -0.84 -14.28 20.44
C ASN A 225 0.14 -13.43 19.65
N VAL A 226 0.86 -12.53 20.35
CA VAL A 226 2.06 -11.88 19.85
C VAL A 226 3.18 -12.93 19.80
N ASP A 227 3.92 -12.94 18.73
CA ASP A 227 5.05 -13.86 18.51
C ASP A 227 6.30 -13.05 18.12
N ASP A 228 7.01 -12.54 19.13
CA ASP A 228 8.22 -11.75 18.92
C ASP A 228 9.39 -12.58 18.39
N GLU A 229 9.41 -13.88 18.63
CA GLU A 229 10.46 -14.77 18.15
C GLU A 229 10.45 -14.85 16.62
N ASN A 230 9.26 -14.96 16.02
CA ASN A 230 9.12 -15.16 14.58
C ASN A 230 8.70 -13.88 13.84
N TRP A 231 8.06 -12.92 14.51
CA TRP A 231 7.40 -11.79 13.87
C TRP A 231 7.83 -10.40 14.35
N LYS A 232 8.90 -10.27 15.16
CA LYS A 232 9.51 -8.98 15.45
C LYS A 232 10.31 -8.47 14.23
N CYS A 233 9.60 -8.28 13.14
CA CYS A 233 10.15 -7.89 11.85
C CYS A 233 9.15 -7.00 11.10
N PHE A 234 9.63 -6.30 10.08
CA PHE A 234 8.76 -5.75 9.06
C PHE A 234 8.31 -6.84 8.08
N VAL A 235 7.16 -6.66 7.48
CA VAL A 235 6.71 -7.44 6.33
C VAL A 235 6.68 -6.50 5.14
N ASN A 236 7.45 -6.81 4.12
CA ASN A 236 7.47 -6.07 2.88
C ASN A 236 6.93 -6.95 1.75
N SER A 237 6.34 -6.33 0.75
CA SER A 237 5.89 -7.03 -0.45
C SER A 237 6.38 -6.37 -1.71
N THR A 238 6.56 -7.19 -2.72
CA THR A 238 6.82 -6.77 -4.10
C THR A 238 5.80 -7.42 -5.02
N PHE A 239 5.45 -6.72 -6.08
CA PHE A 239 4.59 -7.22 -7.14
C PHE A 239 5.33 -7.19 -8.47
N ASP A 240 5.33 -8.31 -9.17
CA ASP A 240 5.87 -8.40 -10.53
C ASP A 240 4.72 -8.27 -11.53
N PRO A 241 4.63 -7.17 -12.30
CA PRO A 241 3.55 -6.98 -13.25
C PRO A 241 3.62 -7.93 -14.45
N LYS A 242 4.76 -8.54 -14.73
CA LYS A 242 4.91 -9.48 -15.86
C LYS A 242 4.34 -10.86 -15.54
N THR A 243 4.52 -11.31 -14.31
CA THR A 243 4.02 -12.62 -13.86
C THR A 243 2.73 -12.50 -13.07
N SER A 244 2.34 -11.28 -12.68
CA SER A 244 1.23 -11.00 -11.76
C SER A 244 1.39 -11.66 -10.39
N GLU A 245 2.64 -11.85 -9.97
CA GLU A 245 2.96 -12.52 -8.72
C GLU A 245 3.30 -11.51 -7.61
N TRP A 246 2.77 -11.78 -6.44
CA TRP A 246 3.12 -11.11 -5.19
C TRP A 246 4.12 -11.93 -4.40
N LYS A 247 5.14 -11.28 -3.89
CA LYS A 247 6.07 -11.84 -2.92
C LYS A 247 6.01 -11.04 -1.64
N CYS A 248 5.69 -11.69 -0.51
CA CYS A 248 5.87 -11.13 0.82
C CYS A 248 7.14 -11.69 1.45
N GLU A 249 7.85 -10.85 2.20
CA GLU A 249 9.08 -11.27 2.88
C GLU A 249 9.23 -10.56 4.23
N LYS A 250 9.91 -11.23 5.15
CA LYS A 250 10.29 -10.68 6.45
C LYS A 250 11.57 -9.86 6.29
N VAL A 251 11.56 -8.65 6.83
CA VAL A 251 12.71 -7.75 6.87
C VAL A 251 13.02 -7.44 8.34
N ASN A 252 14.22 -7.77 8.77
CA ASN A 252 14.60 -7.62 10.16
C ASN A 252 14.59 -6.17 10.62
N VAL A 253 14.14 -5.94 11.83
CA VAL A 253 14.28 -4.65 12.50
C VAL A 253 15.75 -4.47 12.93
N VAL A 254 16.33 -3.35 12.54
CA VAL A 254 17.68 -2.97 13.01
C VAL A 254 17.53 -2.27 14.35
N ASN A 255 18.10 -2.85 15.40
CA ASN A 255 18.10 -2.23 16.71
C ASN A 255 19.23 -1.18 16.80
N ILE A 256 18.85 0.08 16.92
CA ILE A 256 19.77 1.23 16.99
C ILE A 256 19.94 1.79 18.41
N VAL A 257 19.25 1.25 19.39
CA VAL A 257 19.30 1.65 20.80
C VAL A 257 19.67 0.45 21.65
N GLU A 258 20.52 0.66 22.65
CA GLU A 258 20.71 -0.36 23.66
C GLU A 258 19.37 -0.63 24.34
N THR A 259 19.06 -1.90 24.47
CA THR A 259 17.90 -2.30 25.25
C THR A 259 18.18 -1.93 26.69
N ASP A 260 17.34 -1.10 27.26
CA ASP A 260 17.39 -0.79 28.67
C ASP A 260 17.26 -2.13 29.43
N PRO A 261 18.25 -2.50 30.28
CA PRO A 261 18.19 -3.74 31.03
C PRO A 261 17.02 -3.79 32.03
N TRP A 262 16.24 -2.69 32.15
CA TRP A 262 15.06 -2.58 33.00
C TRP A 262 13.73 -2.66 32.23
N LEU A 263 13.73 -2.78 30.91
CA LEU A 263 12.61 -3.08 30.06
C LEU A 263 12.66 -4.51 29.55
#